data_3ad0faeb04bc2f6feee8a7caea99acd7
#
_entry.id   3ad0faeb04bc2f6feee8a7caea99acd7
#
_cell.length_a   1.000
_cell.length_b   1.000
_cell.length_c   1.000
_cell.angle_alpha   90.00
_cell.angle_beta   90.00
_cell.angle_gamma   90.00
#
_symmetry.space_group_name_H-M   'P 1'
#
loop_
_entity.id
_entity.type
_entity.pdbx_description
1 polymer ?
#
loop_
_entity_poly.entity_id
_entity_poly.type
_entity_poly.pdbx_seq_one_letter_code
_entity_poly.pdbx_strand_id
1 'polypeptide(L)'
;FLLGICLGTHLLGTLSDESSTTKTLGLLDFTVSKLDALPDRGFRIPHVGWNTIEYSTSHSLLNKIPSGTDFYFSHSYGIRSNPSFELAKTRHLDDFSSVVGRDNVFGVQFHPEKSQKMGSTLLSNFCEL
;
A
#
# COMPACT_ATOMS: atom_id res chain seq x y z
N PHE A 1 -1.57 5.61 -17.37
CA PHE A 1 -1.62 5.47 -15.90
C PHE A 1 -1.89 4.01 -15.52
N LEU A 2 -1.24 3.54 -14.47
CA LEU A 2 -1.35 2.19 -13.94
C LEU A 2 -1.58 2.24 -12.43
N LEU A 3 -2.57 1.50 -11.93
CA LEU A 3 -2.81 1.32 -10.49
C LEU A 3 -2.73 -0.16 -10.13
N GLY A 4 -1.76 -0.54 -9.30
CA GLY A 4 -1.70 -1.84 -8.64
C GLY A 4 -2.54 -1.83 -7.36
N ILE A 5 -3.31 -2.89 -7.11
CA ILE A 5 -4.10 -3.07 -5.89
C ILE A 5 -3.63 -4.36 -5.21
N CYS A 6 -3.26 -4.29 -3.94
CA CYS A 6 -2.79 -5.39 -3.10
C CYS A 6 -1.66 -6.17 -3.79
N LEU A 7 -1.88 -7.40 -4.24
CA LEU A 7 -0.92 -8.18 -5.03
C LEU A 7 -0.47 -7.43 -6.29
N GLY A 8 -1.36 -6.68 -6.95
CA GLY A 8 -1.01 -5.83 -8.08
C GLY A 8 0.06 -4.79 -7.73
N THR A 9 0.04 -4.23 -6.52
CA THR A 9 1.10 -3.35 -6.03
C THR A 9 2.42 -4.09 -5.90
N HIS A 10 2.42 -5.30 -5.37
CA HIS A 10 3.62 -6.11 -5.22
C HIS A 10 4.32 -6.38 -6.56
N LEU A 11 3.53 -6.54 -7.64
CA LEU A 11 4.06 -6.76 -8.98
C LEU A 11 4.78 -5.54 -9.57
N LEU A 12 4.54 -4.34 -9.06
CA LEU A 12 5.20 -3.10 -9.55
C LEU A 12 6.67 -3.01 -9.14
N GLY A 13 7.08 -3.69 -8.08
CA GLY A 13 8.43 -3.69 -7.55
C GLY A 13 9.44 -4.45 -8.40
N THR A 14 10.62 -4.68 -7.82
CA THR A 14 11.72 -5.43 -8.45
C THR A 14 11.74 -6.89 -8.06
N LEU A 15 11.45 -7.20 -6.79
CA LEU A 15 11.46 -8.55 -6.22
C LEU A 15 10.31 -8.71 -5.22
N SER A 16 9.79 -9.93 -5.11
CA SER A 16 8.84 -10.33 -4.08
C SER A 16 9.22 -11.67 -3.47
N ASP A 17 9.13 -11.78 -2.15
CA ASP A 17 9.38 -13.01 -1.39
C ASP A 17 8.09 -13.80 -1.10
N GLU A 18 6.94 -13.39 -1.67
CA GLU A 18 5.62 -13.96 -1.35
C GLU A 18 5.47 -15.43 -1.75
N SER A 19 6.18 -15.86 -2.80
CA SER A 19 6.14 -17.26 -3.26
C SER A 19 7.50 -17.83 -3.63
N SER A 20 8.56 -17.57 -2.91
CA SER A 20 9.98 -17.63 -3.27
C SER A 20 10.44 -16.32 -3.89
N THR A 21 11.72 -15.97 -3.74
CA THR A 21 12.26 -14.72 -4.31
C THR A 21 12.05 -14.67 -5.83
N THR A 22 11.05 -13.91 -6.25
CA THR A 22 10.61 -13.82 -7.64
C THR A 22 10.79 -12.40 -8.16
N LYS A 23 11.35 -12.29 -9.38
CA LYS A 23 11.42 -11.01 -10.10
C LYS A 23 10.02 -10.58 -10.52
N THR A 24 9.75 -9.30 -10.34
CA THR A 24 8.51 -8.65 -10.72
C THR A 24 8.72 -7.62 -11.83
N LEU A 25 7.80 -6.71 -12.10
CA LEU A 25 7.85 -5.83 -13.28
C LEU A 25 8.98 -4.79 -13.24
N GLY A 26 9.49 -4.43 -12.06
CA GLY A 26 10.57 -3.44 -11.90
C GLY A 26 10.19 -2.01 -12.31
N LEU A 27 8.91 -1.66 -12.21
CA LEU A 27 8.43 -0.31 -12.55
C LEU A 27 8.73 0.71 -11.43
N LEU A 28 8.80 0.22 -10.18
CA LEU A 28 9.22 0.99 -9.01
C LEU A 28 10.34 0.24 -8.28
N ASP A 29 11.30 0.98 -7.75
CA ASP A 29 12.47 0.40 -7.10
C ASP A 29 12.18 0.06 -5.62
N PHE A 30 11.43 -1.01 -5.41
CA PHE A 30 11.20 -1.59 -4.09
C PHE A 30 11.16 -3.12 -4.14
N THR A 31 11.34 -3.72 -2.98
CA THR A 31 11.15 -5.15 -2.76
C THR A 31 9.98 -5.39 -1.82
N VAL A 32 9.31 -6.52 -1.98
CA VAL A 32 8.21 -6.98 -1.14
C VAL A 32 8.72 -8.08 -0.22
N SER A 33 8.50 -7.94 1.08
CA SER A 33 8.90 -8.91 2.09
C SER A 33 7.77 -9.19 3.08
N LYS A 34 7.87 -10.31 3.79
CA LYS A 34 6.91 -10.65 4.84
C LYS A 34 6.93 -9.59 5.94
N LEU A 35 5.74 -9.19 6.41
CA LEU A 35 5.62 -8.29 7.55
C LEU A 35 6.05 -8.98 8.85
N ASP A 36 6.60 -8.21 9.78
CA ASP A 36 6.91 -8.69 11.11
C ASP A 36 5.63 -8.86 11.94
N ALA A 37 5.66 -9.82 12.87
CA ALA A 37 4.52 -10.14 13.74
C ALA A 37 4.95 -10.25 15.20
N LEU A 38 4.09 -9.76 16.09
CA LEU A 38 4.14 -9.98 17.55
C LEU A 38 2.71 -10.31 18.02
N PRO A 39 2.26 -11.57 17.87
CA PRO A 39 0.87 -11.96 18.13
C PRO A 39 0.42 -11.65 19.57
N ASP A 40 1.30 -11.79 20.56
CA ASP A 40 1.03 -11.48 21.97
C ASP A 40 0.75 -9.99 22.23
N ARG A 41 1.14 -9.11 21.31
CA ARG A 41 0.86 -7.66 21.34
C ARG A 41 -0.19 -7.24 20.32
N GLY A 42 -0.91 -8.18 19.70
CA GLY A 42 -1.97 -7.92 18.73
C GLY A 42 -1.51 -7.73 17.28
N PHE A 43 -0.21 -7.80 17.00
CA PHE A 43 0.34 -7.67 15.63
C PHE A 43 0.42 -9.04 14.96
N ARG A 44 -0.69 -9.47 14.38
CA ARG A 44 -0.83 -10.78 13.72
C ARG A 44 -0.61 -10.70 12.22
N ILE A 45 -0.17 -11.82 11.64
CA ILE A 45 -0.08 -12.04 10.20
C ILE A 45 -1.03 -13.20 9.85
N PRO A 46 -1.89 -13.05 8.83
CA PRO A 46 -2.04 -11.88 7.94
C PRO A 46 -2.58 -10.63 8.67
N HIS A 47 -2.19 -9.45 8.19
CA HIS A 47 -2.76 -8.16 8.56
C HIS A 47 -4.09 -8.01 7.85
N VAL A 48 -5.18 -8.26 8.58
CA VAL A 48 -6.55 -8.23 8.05
C VAL A 48 -7.40 -7.30 8.89
N GLY A 49 -8.11 -6.39 8.22
CA GLY A 49 -9.04 -5.45 8.85
C GLY A 49 -8.77 -4.01 8.46
N TRP A 50 -9.44 -3.11 9.18
CA TRP A 50 -9.31 -1.67 8.98
C TRP A 50 -8.06 -1.15 9.68
N ASN A 51 -7.30 -0.34 8.97
CA ASN A 51 -6.14 0.34 9.52
C ASN A 51 -5.92 1.67 8.80
N THR A 52 -5.21 2.55 9.45
CA THR A 52 -5.06 3.96 9.07
C THR A 52 -3.92 4.15 8.08
N ILE A 53 -4.12 4.97 7.05
CA ILE A 53 -3.03 5.50 6.23
C ILE A 53 -2.61 6.89 6.72
N GLU A 54 -1.32 7.14 6.75
CA GLU A 54 -0.73 8.42 7.17
C GLU A 54 0.19 8.98 6.09
N TYR A 55 0.12 10.28 5.86
CA TYR A 55 0.99 10.99 4.94
C TYR A 55 1.17 12.46 5.36
N SER A 56 2.29 13.05 5.00
CA SER A 56 2.64 14.45 5.28
C SER A 56 2.60 15.35 4.05
N THR A 57 2.79 14.77 2.87
CA THR A 57 2.82 15.51 1.59
C THR A 57 1.58 15.17 0.78
N SER A 58 0.84 16.17 0.35
CA SER A 58 -0.36 15.98 -0.47
C SER A 58 0.00 15.46 -1.87
N HIS A 59 -0.83 14.57 -2.39
CA HIS A 59 -0.76 14.07 -3.76
C HIS A 59 -2.17 14.00 -4.35
N SER A 60 -2.32 14.22 -5.66
CA SER A 60 -3.62 14.21 -6.34
C SER A 60 -4.40 12.91 -6.15
N LEU A 61 -3.73 11.76 -6.11
CA LEU A 61 -4.34 10.46 -5.80
C LEU A 61 -5.03 10.44 -4.42
N LEU A 62 -4.55 11.23 -3.46
CA LEU A 62 -5.10 11.31 -2.09
C LEU A 62 -6.00 12.54 -1.89
N ASN A 63 -6.39 13.22 -2.96
CA ASN A 63 -7.29 14.37 -2.88
C ASN A 63 -8.60 13.99 -2.17
N LYS A 64 -9.07 14.85 -1.24
CA LYS A 64 -10.26 14.62 -0.40
C LYS A 64 -10.21 13.36 0.49
N ILE A 65 -9.03 12.78 0.70
CA ILE A 65 -8.81 11.67 1.62
C ILE A 65 -7.86 12.20 2.71
N PRO A 66 -8.32 12.57 3.89
CA PRO A 66 -7.45 13.09 4.95
C PRO A 66 -6.42 12.05 5.42
N SER A 67 -5.22 12.50 5.80
CA SER A 67 -4.30 11.66 6.56
C SER A 67 -4.97 11.22 7.87
N GLY A 68 -4.83 9.96 8.24
CA GLY A 68 -5.57 9.36 9.35
C GLY A 68 -6.85 8.64 8.92
N THR A 69 -7.10 8.50 7.60
CA THR A 69 -8.25 7.75 7.09
C THR A 69 -7.99 6.24 7.12
N ASP A 70 -9.02 5.49 7.51
CA ASP A 70 -8.98 4.02 7.53
C ASP A 70 -9.34 3.42 6.19
N PHE A 71 -8.58 2.37 5.82
CA PHE A 71 -8.81 1.49 4.67
C PHE A 71 -8.78 0.02 5.08
N TYR A 72 -9.35 -0.85 4.27
CA TYR A 72 -9.37 -2.28 4.53
C TYR A 72 -8.16 -2.99 3.95
N PHE A 73 -7.42 -3.70 4.79
CA PHE A 73 -6.22 -4.47 4.46
C PHE A 73 -6.48 -5.97 4.56
N SER A 74 -5.77 -6.74 3.74
CA SER A 74 -5.76 -8.21 3.80
C SER A 74 -4.50 -8.74 3.13
N HIS A 75 -3.37 -8.78 3.87
CA HIS A 75 -2.06 -9.18 3.32
C HIS A 75 -1.11 -9.66 4.42
N SER A 76 -0.10 -10.42 4.02
CA SER A 76 1.00 -10.87 4.89
C SER A 76 2.35 -10.31 4.48
N TYR A 77 2.43 -9.78 3.27
CA TYR A 77 3.64 -9.20 2.67
C TYR A 77 3.39 -7.74 2.37
N GLY A 78 4.45 -6.95 2.38
CA GLY A 78 4.35 -5.50 2.16
C GLY A 78 5.68 -4.88 1.75
N ILE A 79 5.62 -3.59 1.47
CA ILE A 79 6.75 -2.78 1.03
C ILE A 79 7.28 -2.05 2.26
N ARG A 80 8.56 -2.23 2.61
CA ARG A 80 9.18 -1.44 3.68
C ARG A 80 9.07 0.05 3.36
N SER A 81 8.74 0.86 4.38
CA SER A 81 8.61 2.32 4.23
C SER A 81 9.88 2.94 3.63
N ASN A 82 9.72 3.69 2.55
CA ASN A 82 10.80 4.36 1.84
C ASN A 82 10.28 5.65 1.19
N PRO A 83 10.78 6.82 1.57
CA PRO A 83 10.28 8.10 1.09
C PRO A 83 10.47 8.38 -0.41
N SER A 84 11.30 7.62 -1.12
CA SER A 84 11.57 7.86 -2.55
C SER A 84 10.37 7.60 -3.47
N PHE A 85 9.41 6.79 -3.04
CA PHE A 85 8.20 6.45 -3.79
C PHE A 85 6.95 6.37 -2.90
N GLU A 86 7.09 6.52 -1.60
CA GLU A 86 6.00 6.44 -0.63
C GLU A 86 5.13 7.68 -0.67
N LEU A 87 3.84 7.50 -0.93
CA LEU A 87 2.83 8.56 -0.86
C LEU A 87 2.05 8.50 0.45
N ALA A 88 1.88 7.31 1.04
CA ALA A 88 1.35 7.12 2.38
C ALA A 88 1.88 5.82 2.99
N LYS A 89 1.92 5.79 4.31
CA LYS A 89 2.34 4.63 5.09
C LYS A 89 1.27 4.20 6.08
N THR A 90 1.40 2.99 6.57
CA THR A 90 0.54 2.41 7.60
C THR A 90 1.42 1.71 8.64
N ARG A 91 1.02 1.80 9.91
CA ARG A 91 1.70 1.10 10.98
C ARG A 91 0.97 -0.21 11.30
N HIS A 92 1.75 -1.29 11.26
CA HIS A 92 1.30 -2.58 11.80
C HIS A 92 2.35 -3.00 12.81
N LEU A 93 3.24 -3.55 13.08
CA LEU A 93 4.33 -3.55 14.06
C LEU A 93 5.33 -2.46 13.68
N ASP A 94 5.82 -2.54 12.46
CA ASP A 94 6.64 -1.52 11.82
C ASP A 94 5.83 -0.79 10.74
N ASP A 95 6.33 0.35 10.30
CA ASP A 95 5.73 1.09 9.20
C ASP A 95 5.99 0.37 7.87
N PHE A 96 4.97 0.31 7.03
CA PHE A 96 5.07 -0.15 5.65
C PHE A 96 4.42 0.86 4.70
N SER A 97 4.91 0.93 3.46
CA SER A 97 4.32 1.80 2.44
C SER A 97 2.95 1.26 2.03
N SER A 98 1.89 1.98 2.32
CA SER A 98 0.51 1.60 1.98
C SER A 98 0.01 2.23 0.70
N VAL A 99 0.58 3.36 0.28
CA VAL A 99 0.40 3.96 -1.04
C VAL A 99 1.76 4.32 -1.60
N VAL A 100 2.04 3.88 -2.81
CA VAL A 100 3.28 4.15 -3.53
C VAL A 100 2.96 4.76 -4.89
N GLY A 101 3.88 5.58 -5.40
CA GLY A 101 3.70 6.15 -6.73
C GLY A 101 4.86 6.96 -7.21
N ARG A 102 5.05 6.95 -8.53
CA ARG A 102 5.97 7.82 -9.27
C ARG A 102 5.50 7.89 -10.72
N ASP A 103 5.52 9.10 -11.28
CA ASP A 103 5.10 9.38 -12.64
C ASP A 103 3.64 8.95 -12.88
N ASN A 104 3.41 7.94 -13.69
CA ASN A 104 2.09 7.40 -14.03
C ASN A 104 1.84 5.99 -13.47
N VAL A 105 2.68 5.52 -12.53
CA VAL A 105 2.58 4.20 -11.89
C VAL A 105 2.29 4.37 -10.40
N PHE A 106 1.19 3.80 -9.94
CA PHE A 106 0.71 3.87 -8.57
C PHE A 106 0.38 2.50 -8.02
N GLY A 107 0.48 2.35 -6.71
CA GLY A 107 0.10 1.13 -6.01
C GLY A 107 -0.50 1.41 -4.65
N VAL A 108 -1.49 0.60 -4.26
CA VAL A 108 -2.09 0.63 -2.92
C VAL A 108 -2.07 -0.77 -2.31
N GLN A 109 -1.67 -0.89 -1.05
CA GLN A 109 -1.62 -2.17 -0.35
C GLN A 109 -3.00 -2.64 0.10
N PHE A 110 -3.87 -1.71 0.45
CA PHE A 110 -5.25 -1.97 0.87
C PHE A 110 -6.15 -2.26 -0.36
N HIS A 111 -7.39 -2.66 -0.05
CA HIS A 111 -8.44 -2.90 -1.04
C HIS A 111 -9.40 -1.71 -1.11
N PRO A 112 -9.24 -0.77 -2.06
CA PRO A 112 -10.16 0.37 -2.19
C PRO A 112 -11.59 -0.10 -2.46
N GLU A 113 -11.79 -1.18 -3.20
CA GLU A 113 -13.11 -1.77 -3.50
C GLU A 113 -13.83 -2.30 -2.23
N LYS A 114 -13.10 -2.51 -1.13
CA LYS A 114 -13.63 -2.92 0.19
C LYS A 114 -13.60 -1.80 1.22
N SER A 115 -13.18 -0.59 0.83
CA SER A 115 -12.92 0.53 1.73
C SER A 115 -13.98 1.63 1.66
N GLN A 116 -15.20 1.27 1.30
CA GLN A 116 -16.37 2.14 1.31
C GLN A 116 -16.14 3.46 0.55
N LYS A 117 -16.66 4.59 1.08
CA LYS A 117 -16.61 5.90 0.44
C LYS A 117 -15.17 6.36 0.13
N MET A 118 -14.23 6.16 1.05
CA MET A 118 -12.85 6.61 0.85
C MET A 118 -12.13 5.78 -0.22
N GLY A 119 -12.45 4.49 -0.32
CA GLY A 119 -12.00 3.65 -1.42
C GLY A 119 -12.52 4.12 -2.77
N SER A 120 -13.82 4.44 -2.87
CA SER A 120 -14.41 5.01 -4.09
C SER A 120 -13.79 6.37 -4.45
N THR A 121 -13.52 7.22 -3.45
CA THR A 121 -12.86 8.52 -3.66
C THR A 121 -11.45 8.32 -4.25
N LEU A 122 -10.68 7.36 -3.75
CA LEU A 122 -9.34 7.06 -4.27
C LEU A 122 -9.40 6.60 -5.73
N LEU A 123 -10.33 5.70 -6.06
CA LEU A 123 -10.51 5.22 -7.43
C LEU A 123 -10.95 6.35 -8.37
N SER A 124 -11.85 7.25 -7.93
CA SER A 124 -12.21 8.44 -8.70
C SER A 124 -11.00 9.36 -8.93
N ASN A 125 -10.22 9.63 -7.89
CA ASN A 125 -9.00 10.44 -8.01
C ASN A 125 -8.03 9.84 -9.03
N PHE A 126 -7.86 8.51 -9.02
CA PHE A 126 -7.00 7.85 -10.00
C PHE A 126 -7.51 8.03 -11.44
N CYS A 127 -8.82 7.97 -11.66
CA CYS A 127 -9.42 8.19 -12.98
C CYS A 127 -9.30 9.66 -13.46
N GLU A 128 -9.06 10.59 -12.55
CA GLU A 128 -8.94 12.02 -12.83
C GLU A 128 -7.47 12.50 -13.00
N LEU A 129 -6.46 11.59 -12.75
CA LEU A 129 -5.05 11.89 -12.97
C LEU A 129 -4.73 11.99 -14.45
#